data_60be61e206b72228ee28e333ca5abef1
#
_entry.id   60be61e206b72228ee28e333ca5abef1
#
_cell.length_a   1.000
_cell.length_b   1.000
_cell.length_c   1.000
_cell.angle_alpha   90.00
_cell.angle_beta   90.00
_cell.angle_gamma   90.00
#
_symmetry.space_group_name_H-M   'P 1'
#
loop_
_entity.id
_entity.type
_entity.pdbx_description
1 polymer ?
#
loop_
_entity_poly.entity_id
_entity_poly.type
_entity_poly.pdbx_seq_one_letter_code
_entity_poly.pdbx_strand_id
1 'polypeptide(L)'
;MKKITYILVLLTVVLIGACKKHPLPDINYYSNLNGDVPSVTTAVVSNITNTTAMCGGNVTSVGSSFVTAKGVCWSTSQYPMVTGSHTTDSVGAGSYTSYITGLSPNTTYYVRAYATNSYGTAYGTVKTFKTAQSGSSPTVTTVVVSDITSSTATCGGNVTSSGSGTVTARGVCWSTIQNPTVSGYHTNDGTGTGIFTSNITGLSANTTYYVRAYATNSYGTAYGVQRSFTTSNSTINITISTDNVTNITLTSAKCGGNVSDNIFRGVCYSTNPNPTYNDSKVDAGIGSDSFTCEMTGLSPNTTYYVRAYAYMPAGYIPGIEGIEEYGEQKVFTTTVPPDGALYGLFSVSATKQVRFSQGLLQYQASTGIWRFASNQYYCEGENNANASATYSGWIDIFGWGTSGYNGKYPYMTSTNPTDYGNGNNNIAGTNYDWGVYNAISNGGNTANTWRTLTKDEGEYLLYYRSTQSNQRFAFARVHNEIGYLLLPDNWASDVYSLNSVNDNSPFATVNVISDNDWEMLETAGVVFLVCGYHRYNYNGNILSSSKPNIWTSTYSDDQEAYYIGNQYDGFGVDHCYRSEGYNVRLVQDY
;
A
#
# COMPACT_ATOMS: atom_id res chain seq x y z
N MET A 1 -41.80 -6.09 -30.71
CA MET A 1 -43.28 -5.98 -30.64
C MET A 1 -43.68 -5.58 -29.26
N LYS A 2 -44.08 -4.33 -29.08
CA LYS A 2 -45.08 -3.84 -28.12
C LYS A 2 -45.26 -2.35 -28.39
N LYS A 3 -46.42 -2.05 -28.95
CA LYS A 3 -46.90 -0.69 -29.28
C LYS A 3 -47.28 0.02 -27.99
N ILE A 4 -46.90 1.29 -27.84
CA ILE A 4 -47.41 2.18 -26.83
C ILE A 4 -48.32 3.17 -27.56
N THR A 5 -49.62 3.10 -27.21
CA THR A 5 -50.71 3.89 -27.74
C THR A 5 -50.78 5.22 -26.98
N TYR A 6 -50.78 6.34 -27.69
CA TYR A 6 -51.10 7.66 -27.12
C TYR A 6 -52.62 7.83 -27.01
N ILE A 7 -53.11 8.14 -25.81
CA ILE A 7 -54.48 8.52 -25.56
C ILE A 7 -54.57 10.05 -25.60
N LEU A 8 -55.27 10.55 -26.61
CA LEU A 8 -55.68 11.96 -26.75
C LEU A 8 -56.98 12.15 -26.00
N VAL A 9 -57.01 12.93 -24.93
CA VAL A 9 -58.25 13.31 -24.23
C VAL A 9 -58.72 14.67 -24.75
N LEU A 10 -59.77 14.65 -25.51
CA LEU A 10 -60.52 15.85 -25.99
C LEU A 10 -61.55 16.22 -24.91
N LEU A 11 -61.38 17.38 -24.29
CA LEU A 11 -62.37 17.92 -23.35
C LEU A 11 -63.21 18.99 -24.08
N THR A 12 -64.36 18.63 -24.49
CA THR A 12 -65.40 19.55 -24.96
C THR A 12 -66.19 20.05 -23.77
N VAL A 13 -66.12 21.36 -23.50
CA VAL A 13 -67.03 22.03 -22.56
C VAL A 13 -68.14 22.80 -23.35
N VAL A 14 -69.38 22.36 -23.16
CA VAL A 14 -70.55 23.05 -23.65
C VAL A 14 -70.83 24.22 -22.73
N LEU A 15 -70.99 25.43 -23.29
CA LEU A 15 -71.40 26.63 -22.59
C LEU A 15 -72.87 26.95 -23.06
N ILE A 16 -73.79 26.92 -22.14
CA ILE A 16 -75.11 27.54 -22.29
C ILE A 16 -75.25 28.61 -21.21
N GLY A 17 -75.41 29.85 -21.67
CA GLY A 17 -76.27 30.85 -21.10
C GLY A 17 -75.78 31.79 -20.03
N ALA A 18 -75.64 32.99 -20.39
CA ALA A 18 -76.36 34.16 -19.85
C ALA A 18 -75.59 35.46 -20.08
N CYS A 19 -76.11 36.28 -20.94
CA CYS A 19 -75.66 37.68 -21.14
C CYS A 19 -75.80 38.51 -19.86
N LYS A 20 -74.64 39.07 -19.40
CA LYS A 20 -74.65 40.40 -18.75
C LYS A 20 -73.48 41.20 -19.34
N LYS A 21 -73.81 42.35 -19.94
CA LYS A 21 -72.90 43.35 -20.43
C LYS A 21 -72.02 43.85 -19.25
N HIS A 22 -70.74 43.57 -19.31
CA HIS A 22 -69.73 44.36 -18.63
C HIS A 22 -68.86 45.03 -19.67
N PRO A 23 -68.40 46.28 -19.44
CA PRO A 23 -67.60 47.00 -20.41
C PRO A 23 -66.22 46.26 -20.57
N LEU A 24 -65.83 46.16 -21.82
CA LEU A 24 -64.52 45.62 -22.20
C LEU A 24 -63.44 46.38 -21.47
N PRO A 25 -62.51 45.71 -20.77
CA PRO A 25 -61.26 46.39 -20.30
C PRO A 25 -60.44 46.78 -21.51
N ASP A 26 -59.89 47.99 -21.45
CA ASP A 26 -58.98 48.60 -22.40
C ASP A 26 -57.94 47.59 -22.92
N ILE A 27 -57.91 47.44 -24.26
CA ILE A 27 -56.86 46.66 -24.98
C ILE A 27 -55.55 47.44 -25.07
N ASN A 28 -55.05 47.83 -23.93
CA ASN A 28 -53.73 48.48 -23.85
C ASN A 28 -52.78 47.77 -22.88
N TYR A 29 -52.85 46.40 -22.85
CA TYR A 29 -51.93 45.62 -22.01
C TYR A 29 -51.04 44.68 -22.84
N TYR A 30 -50.63 45.10 -24.03
CA TYR A 30 -49.57 44.49 -24.80
C TYR A 30 -48.47 45.51 -25.08
N SER A 31 -47.93 46.10 -24.03
CA SER A 31 -46.71 46.85 -24.15
C SER A 31 -45.74 46.39 -23.06
N ASN A 32 -44.63 45.89 -23.52
CA ASN A 32 -43.40 45.58 -22.78
C ASN A 32 -43.25 44.14 -22.26
N LEU A 33 -43.24 43.16 -23.15
CA LEU A 33 -42.33 42.01 -22.97
C LEU A 33 -40.91 42.45 -23.38
N ASN A 34 -40.31 43.35 -22.63
CA ASN A 34 -38.91 43.75 -22.82
C ASN A 34 -38.04 42.69 -22.17
N GLY A 35 -37.79 41.61 -22.89
CA GLY A 35 -36.70 40.67 -22.54
C GLY A 35 -35.52 40.89 -23.47
N ASP A 36 -34.36 40.65 -22.97
CA ASP A 36 -33.09 40.81 -23.71
C ASP A 36 -32.92 39.68 -24.73
N VAL A 37 -32.52 40.06 -25.92
CA VAL A 37 -32.00 39.14 -26.94
C VAL A 37 -30.60 38.63 -26.52
N PRO A 38 -30.13 37.51 -27.07
CA PRO A 38 -28.77 37.02 -26.78
C PRO A 38 -27.67 38.02 -27.11
N SER A 39 -26.49 37.82 -26.57
CA SER A 39 -25.27 38.50 -27.01
C SER A 39 -24.37 37.50 -27.72
N VAL A 40 -23.92 37.80 -28.92
CA VAL A 40 -23.09 36.89 -29.74
C VAL A 40 -21.97 37.65 -30.43
N THR A 41 -20.80 37.04 -30.50
CA THR A 41 -19.64 37.54 -31.26
C THR A 41 -19.37 36.68 -32.48
N THR A 42 -18.92 37.29 -33.60
CA THR A 42 -18.57 36.55 -34.82
C THR A 42 -17.08 36.20 -34.80
N ALA A 43 -16.78 34.92 -35.01
CA ALA A 43 -15.41 34.41 -35.13
C ALA A 43 -14.76 34.85 -36.45
N VAL A 44 -13.45 34.69 -36.56
CA VAL A 44 -12.71 34.91 -37.79
C VAL A 44 -13.08 33.84 -38.82
N VAL A 45 -13.22 34.25 -40.10
CA VAL A 45 -13.48 33.34 -41.20
C VAL A 45 -12.18 32.63 -41.58
N SER A 46 -12.26 31.31 -41.73
CA SER A 46 -11.11 30.44 -42.05
C SER A 46 -11.48 29.41 -43.14
N ASN A 47 -10.51 28.65 -43.62
CA ASN A 47 -10.68 27.59 -44.60
C ASN A 47 -11.51 28.00 -45.83
N ILE A 48 -11.22 29.20 -46.35
CA ILE A 48 -11.94 29.76 -47.48
C ILE A 48 -11.47 29.03 -48.76
N THR A 49 -12.41 28.40 -49.45
CA THR A 49 -12.20 27.86 -50.78
C THR A 49 -12.95 28.66 -51.85
N ASN A 50 -13.05 28.13 -53.05
CA ASN A 50 -13.88 28.71 -54.10
C ASN A 50 -15.38 28.59 -53.87
N THR A 51 -15.83 27.62 -53.06
CA THR A 51 -17.24 27.31 -52.82
C THR A 51 -17.61 27.11 -51.36
N THR A 52 -16.64 27.18 -50.45
CA THR A 52 -16.87 26.94 -49.01
C THR A 52 -16.04 27.89 -48.14
N ALA A 53 -16.45 28.05 -46.90
CA ALA A 53 -15.70 28.71 -45.84
C ALA A 53 -16.10 28.17 -44.47
N MET A 54 -15.29 28.40 -43.47
CA MET A 54 -15.64 28.15 -42.06
C MET A 54 -15.72 29.48 -41.32
N CYS A 55 -16.75 29.62 -40.50
CA CYS A 55 -16.92 30.71 -39.57
C CYS A 55 -17.56 30.14 -38.29
N GLY A 56 -17.96 31.00 -37.38
CA GLY A 56 -18.68 30.61 -36.18
C GLY A 56 -18.91 31.81 -35.28
N GLY A 57 -19.13 31.53 -34.02
CA GLY A 57 -19.34 32.59 -33.04
C GLY A 57 -19.23 32.07 -31.62
N ASN A 58 -19.40 33.00 -30.68
CA ASN A 58 -19.53 32.70 -29.27
C ASN A 58 -20.74 33.45 -28.70
N VAL A 59 -21.72 32.71 -28.22
CA VAL A 59 -22.87 33.25 -27.48
C VAL A 59 -22.40 33.54 -26.06
N THR A 60 -22.17 34.80 -25.74
CA THR A 60 -21.63 35.26 -24.44
C THR A 60 -22.72 35.47 -23.39
N SER A 61 -23.95 35.69 -23.83
CA SER A 61 -25.16 35.77 -22.98
C SER A 61 -26.37 35.21 -23.71
N VAL A 62 -27.23 34.47 -23.03
CA VAL A 62 -28.49 33.94 -23.57
C VAL A 62 -29.60 35.00 -23.59
N GLY A 63 -29.43 36.16 -22.96
CA GLY A 63 -30.48 37.14 -22.74
C GLY A 63 -31.49 36.67 -21.70
N SER A 64 -32.70 37.12 -21.84
CA SER A 64 -33.81 36.80 -20.90
C SER A 64 -34.50 35.45 -21.16
N SER A 65 -34.06 34.69 -22.14
CA SER A 65 -34.60 33.36 -22.46
C SER A 65 -33.52 32.47 -23.08
N PHE A 66 -33.75 31.19 -23.08
CA PHE A 66 -32.84 30.19 -23.64
C PHE A 66 -32.66 30.39 -25.16
N VAL A 67 -31.41 30.24 -25.63
CA VAL A 67 -31.08 30.34 -27.07
C VAL A 67 -31.56 29.09 -27.78
N THR A 68 -32.54 29.26 -28.68
CA THR A 68 -33.22 28.20 -29.43
C THR A 68 -32.56 27.89 -30.78
N ALA A 69 -31.78 28.82 -31.32
CA ALA A 69 -30.98 28.62 -32.54
C ALA A 69 -29.74 29.51 -32.52
N LYS A 70 -28.65 29.02 -33.02
CA LYS A 70 -27.42 29.79 -33.31
C LYS A 70 -26.75 29.26 -34.56
N GLY A 71 -25.98 30.09 -35.21
CA GLY A 71 -25.26 29.78 -36.43
C GLY A 71 -24.62 31.04 -37.05
N VAL A 72 -24.29 30.95 -38.31
CA VAL A 72 -23.85 32.11 -39.07
C VAL A 72 -24.82 32.39 -40.25
N CYS A 73 -25.00 33.64 -40.59
CA CYS A 73 -25.69 34.03 -41.82
C CYS A 73 -24.75 34.79 -42.72
N TRP A 74 -24.86 34.60 -44.04
CA TRP A 74 -23.98 35.21 -45.03
C TRP A 74 -24.75 35.70 -46.26
N SER A 75 -24.16 36.68 -46.94
CA SER A 75 -24.70 37.26 -48.16
C SER A 75 -23.62 38.02 -48.95
N THR A 76 -23.84 38.29 -50.19
CA THR A 76 -23.03 39.22 -50.99
C THR A 76 -23.33 40.70 -50.68
N SER A 77 -24.44 40.95 -49.93
CA SER A 77 -24.80 42.27 -49.42
C SER A 77 -24.38 42.45 -47.96
N GLN A 78 -24.10 43.64 -47.51
CA GLN A 78 -23.76 43.94 -46.12
C GLN A 78 -24.94 43.61 -45.18
N TYR A 79 -24.60 43.24 -43.94
CA TYR A 79 -25.57 42.90 -42.89
C TYR A 79 -26.49 41.72 -43.19
N PRO A 80 -25.92 40.52 -43.49
CA PRO A 80 -26.76 39.32 -43.72
C PRO A 80 -27.63 39.00 -42.51
N MET A 81 -28.84 38.49 -42.78
CA MET A 81 -29.85 38.11 -41.76
C MET A 81 -30.19 36.64 -41.85
N VAL A 82 -30.75 36.05 -40.76
CA VAL A 82 -31.18 34.66 -40.72
C VAL A 82 -32.35 34.34 -41.67
N THR A 83 -33.00 35.36 -42.25
CA THR A 83 -34.00 35.17 -43.31
C THR A 83 -33.35 34.84 -44.66
N GLY A 84 -32.04 35.01 -44.83
CA GLY A 84 -31.28 34.64 -45.99
C GLY A 84 -30.49 33.33 -45.77
N SER A 85 -29.35 33.21 -46.45
CA SER A 85 -28.47 32.06 -46.27
C SER A 85 -27.89 32.01 -44.86
N HIS A 86 -28.08 30.91 -44.16
CA HIS A 86 -27.60 30.71 -42.80
C HIS A 86 -27.34 29.23 -42.47
N THR A 87 -26.52 28.98 -41.45
CA THR A 87 -26.44 27.66 -40.80
C THR A 87 -27.29 27.65 -39.54
N THR A 88 -27.67 26.41 -39.10
CA THR A 88 -28.24 26.20 -37.78
C THR A 88 -27.39 25.10 -37.14
N ASP A 89 -26.54 25.49 -36.16
CA ASP A 89 -25.52 24.58 -35.66
C ASP A 89 -25.90 23.92 -34.33
N SER A 90 -26.46 24.67 -33.37
CA SER A 90 -26.83 24.15 -32.07
C SER A 90 -27.71 25.16 -31.29
N VAL A 91 -27.95 24.87 -30.02
CA VAL A 91 -28.71 25.70 -29.07
C VAL A 91 -27.82 26.12 -27.87
N GLY A 92 -28.28 27.08 -27.08
CA GLY A 92 -27.65 27.49 -25.84
C GLY A 92 -26.43 28.41 -26.02
N ALA A 93 -25.74 28.68 -24.90
CA ALA A 93 -24.55 29.55 -24.86
C ALA A 93 -23.27 28.83 -25.40
N GLY A 94 -22.17 29.58 -25.50
CA GLY A 94 -20.84 29.07 -25.83
C GLY A 94 -20.45 29.18 -27.30
N SER A 95 -19.21 28.77 -27.57
CA SER A 95 -18.60 28.84 -28.91
C SER A 95 -19.13 27.74 -29.83
N TYR A 96 -19.16 28.02 -31.13
CA TYR A 96 -19.56 27.06 -32.15
C TYR A 96 -18.85 27.39 -33.47
N THR A 97 -18.78 26.38 -34.34
CA THR A 97 -18.19 26.51 -35.68
C THR A 97 -19.23 26.09 -36.72
N SER A 98 -19.35 26.90 -37.76
CA SER A 98 -20.26 26.73 -38.88
C SER A 98 -19.52 26.44 -40.17
N TYR A 99 -20.01 25.54 -40.97
CA TYR A 99 -19.49 25.26 -42.31
C TYR A 99 -20.39 25.94 -43.35
N ILE A 100 -19.82 26.88 -44.09
CA ILE A 100 -20.51 27.61 -45.14
C ILE A 100 -20.21 26.94 -46.47
N THR A 101 -21.25 26.56 -47.20
CA THR A 101 -21.16 25.87 -48.50
C THR A 101 -21.99 26.55 -49.55
N GLY A 102 -21.82 26.14 -50.82
CA GLY A 102 -22.61 26.69 -51.94
C GLY A 102 -22.26 28.12 -52.32
N LEU A 103 -21.04 28.57 -51.96
CA LEU A 103 -20.55 29.88 -52.33
C LEU A 103 -20.16 29.92 -53.82
N SER A 104 -20.26 31.12 -54.44
CA SER A 104 -19.74 31.37 -55.77
C SER A 104 -18.24 31.68 -55.73
N PRO A 105 -17.45 31.18 -56.64
CA PRO A 105 -16.02 31.47 -56.69
C PRO A 105 -15.74 32.97 -56.89
N ASN A 106 -14.54 33.41 -56.46
CA ASN A 106 -14.02 34.78 -56.62
C ASN A 106 -15.00 35.86 -56.14
N THR A 107 -15.87 35.54 -55.18
CA THR A 107 -17.01 36.39 -54.73
C THR A 107 -16.76 36.86 -53.31
N THR A 108 -17.02 38.15 -53.07
CA THR A 108 -16.93 38.72 -51.73
C THR A 108 -18.24 38.48 -51.00
N TYR A 109 -18.14 37.91 -49.78
CA TYR A 109 -19.27 37.67 -48.89
C TYR A 109 -19.06 38.41 -47.58
N TYR A 110 -20.21 38.77 -47.01
CA TYR A 110 -20.34 39.28 -45.65
C TYR A 110 -20.92 38.16 -44.79
N VAL A 111 -20.40 37.91 -43.59
CA VAL A 111 -20.86 36.89 -42.67
C VAL A 111 -20.93 37.45 -41.26
N ARG A 112 -21.90 37.05 -40.51
CA ARG A 112 -21.97 37.30 -39.08
C ARG A 112 -22.62 36.14 -38.33
N ALA A 113 -22.22 35.94 -37.08
CA ALA A 113 -22.86 35.03 -36.15
C ALA A 113 -24.24 35.54 -35.79
N TYR A 114 -25.16 34.63 -35.49
CA TYR A 114 -26.48 34.96 -34.92
C TYR A 114 -26.82 34.02 -33.75
N ALA A 115 -27.64 34.50 -32.85
CA ALA A 115 -28.30 33.71 -31.82
C ALA A 115 -29.72 34.20 -31.60
N THR A 116 -30.67 33.29 -31.48
CA THR A 116 -32.11 33.59 -31.37
C THR A 116 -32.65 33.01 -30.06
N ASN A 117 -33.40 33.81 -29.35
CA ASN A 117 -34.26 33.38 -28.24
C ASN A 117 -35.71 33.79 -28.47
N SER A 118 -36.61 33.62 -27.52
CA SER A 118 -38.02 34.00 -27.66
C SER A 118 -38.27 35.50 -27.79
N TYR A 119 -37.29 36.35 -27.50
CA TYR A 119 -37.36 37.80 -27.58
C TYR A 119 -36.79 38.37 -28.90
N GLY A 120 -36.06 37.56 -29.66
CA GLY A 120 -35.54 37.97 -30.96
C GLY A 120 -34.21 37.37 -31.30
N THR A 121 -33.63 37.83 -32.40
CA THR A 121 -32.33 37.43 -32.92
C THR A 121 -31.32 38.56 -32.77
N ALA A 122 -30.21 38.22 -32.12
CA ALA A 122 -29.02 39.07 -32.06
C ALA A 122 -28.00 38.63 -33.09
N TYR A 123 -27.18 39.56 -33.50
CA TYR A 123 -26.12 39.35 -34.49
C TYR A 123 -24.79 39.88 -34.00
N GLY A 124 -23.74 39.16 -34.27
CA GLY A 124 -22.37 39.59 -34.05
C GLY A 124 -21.88 40.57 -35.10
N THR A 125 -20.66 41.05 -34.92
CA THR A 125 -20.00 41.94 -35.88
C THR A 125 -19.85 41.31 -37.25
N VAL A 126 -20.13 42.06 -38.31
CA VAL A 126 -19.94 41.59 -39.70
C VAL A 126 -18.44 41.35 -39.96
N LYS A 127 -18.13 40.20 -40.55
CA LYS A 127 -16.83 39.88 -41.14
C LYS A 127 -16.98 39.76 -42.64
N THR A 128 -15.91 40.13 -43.37
CA THR A 128 -15.87 40.08 -44.83
C THR A 128 -14.83 39.04 -45.25
N PHE A 129 -15.17 38.23 -46.23
CA PHE A 129 -14.20 37.34 -46.85
C PHE A 129 -14.47 37.24 -48.37
N LYS A 130 -13.47 36.83 -49.11
CA LYS A 130 -13.58 36.58 -50.54
C LYS A 130 -13.26 35.11 -50.83
N THR A 131 -14.15 34.41 -51.52
CA THR A 131 -13.90 33.05 -52.00
C THR A 131 -12.77 32.99 -53.00
N ALA A 132 -12.06 31.89 -53.05
CA ALA A 132 -11.04 31.64 -54.05
C ALA A 132 -11.62 31.66 -55.47
N GLN A 133 -10.77 31.87 -56.46
CA GLN A 133 -11.16 31.86 -57.85
C GLN A 133 -11.52 30.42 -58.29
N SER A 134 -12.38 30.23 -59.30
CA SER A 134 -12.65 28.93 -59.90
C SER A 134 -11.39 28.27 -60.45
N GLY A 135 -11.15 27.08 -59.99
CA GLY A 135 -10.01 26.27 -60.42
C GLY A 135 -9.98 24.97 -59.58
N SER A 136 -9.11 24.07 -59.94
CA SER A 136 -8.94 22.80 -59.21
C SER A 136 -7.84 22.89 -58.15
N SER A 137 -8.10 22.38 -56.95
CA SER A 137 -7.09 22.08 -55.95
C SER A 137 -6.12 21.00 -56.45
N PRO A 138 -4.96 20.82 -55.80
CA PRO A 138 -4.02 19.78 -56.15
C PRO A 138 -4.63 18.37 -56.05
N THR A 139 -3.94 17.38 -56.60
CA THR A 139 -4.22 15.98 -56.34
C THR A 139 -3.05 15.37 -55.58
N VAL A 140 -3.33 14.73 -54.43
CA VAL A 140 -2.30 14.17 -53.55
C VAL A 140 -2.71 12.81 -53.05
N THR A 141 -1.75 11.91 -52.90
CA THR A 141 -1.91 10.58 -52.29
C THR A 141 -1.14 10.48 -51.02
N THR A 142 -1.67 9.76 -50.00
CA THR A 142 -1.00 9.48 -48.73
C THR A 142 -0.28 8.16 -48.83
N VAL A 143 1.03 8.11 -48.51
CA VAL A 143 1.78 6.86 -48.43
C VAL A 143 1.51 6.10 -47.14
N VAL A 144 1.98 4.86 -47.05
CA VAL A 144 1.87 4.04 -45.84
C VAL A 144 2.76 4.65 -44.76
N VAL A 145 2.29 4.61 -43.51
CA VAL A 145 3.07 5.06 -42.36
C VAL A 145 4.12 4.01 -42.01
N SER A 146 5.35 4.43 -41.73
CA SER A 146 6.49 3.61 -41.34
C SER A 146 7.20 4.17 -40.12
N ASP A 147 8.22 3.47 -39.63
CA ASP A 147 9.11 3.84 -38.53
C ASP A 147 8.34 4.35 -37.29
N ILE A 148 7.29 3.62 -36.95
CA ILE A 148 6.41 3.95 -35.82
C ILE A 148 7.11 3.59 -34.52
N THR A 149 7.31 4.60 -33.69
CA THR A 149 7.82 4.47 -32.32
C THR A 149 6.74 4.84 -31.31
N SER A 150 7.09 4.98 -30.05
CA SER A 150 6.16 5.49 -29.00
C SER A 150 5.82 6.98 -29.14
N SER A 151 6.64 7.76 -29.85
CA SER A 151 6.49 9.23 -29.92
C SER A 151 6.66 9.81 -31.33
N THR A 152 7.02 8.98 -32.32
CA THR A 152 7.26 9.42 -33.69
C THR A 152 6.71 8.45 -34.72
N ALA A 153 6.51 8.91 -35.95
CA ALA A 153 6.22 8.10 -37.10
C ALA A 153 6.70 8.82 -38.36
N THR A 154 6.96 8.05 -39.43
CA THR A 154 7.27 8.58 -40.75
C THR A 154 6.07 8.37 -41.66
N CYS A 155 5.66 9.39 -42.38
CA CYS A 155 4.63 9.33 -43.42
C CYS A 155 5.03 10.24 -44.57
N GLY A 156 4.13 10.53 -45.47
CA GLY A 156 4.35 11.43 -46.59
C GLY A 156 3.25 11.31 -47.64
N GLY A 157 3.57 11.76 -48.84
CA GLY A 157 2.63 11.72 -49.93
C GLY A 157 3.29 11.93 -51.30
N ASN A 158 2.45 11.84 -52.32
CA ASN A 158 2.83 12.21 -53.68
C ASN A 158 1.80 13.21 -54.24
N VAL A 159 2.22 14.42 -54.53
CA VAL A 159 1.38 15.38 -55.23
C VAL A 159 1.48 15.09 -56.73
N THR A 160 0.45 14.46 -57.25
CA THR A 160 0.41 13.98 -58.65
C THR A 160 -0.04 15.05 -59.64
N SER A 161 -0.73 16.11 -59.16
CA SER A 161 -1.11 17.24 -59.97
C SER A 161 -1.15 18.51 -59.09
N SER A 162 -0.69 19.62 -59.64
CA SER A 162 -0.79 20.94 -58.97
C SER A 162 -2.19 21.55 -59.02
N GLY A 163 -3.10 20.98 -59.80
CA GLY A 163 -4.39 21.58 -60.12
C GLY A 163 -4.22 22.82 -61.00
N SER A 164 -5.06 23.81 -60.79
CA SER A 164 -5.07 25.05 -61.61
C SER A 164 -4.08 26.13 -61.13
N GLY A 165 -3.30 25.86 -60.09
CA GLY A 165 -2.30 26.79 -59.54
C GLY A 165 -1.06 26.05 -59.02
N THR A 166 0.00 26.79 -58.71
CA THR A 166 1.21 26.20 -58.11
C THR A 166 0.93 25.71 -56.72
N VAL A 167 1.47 24.56 -56.32
CA VAL A 167 1.38 24.07 -54.93
C VAL A 167 2.28 24.94 -54.04
N THR A 168 1.66 25.60 -53.10
CA THR A 168 2.32 26.56 -52.20
C THR A 168 2.66 25.94 -50.83
N ALA A 169 2.02 24.80 -50.46
CA ALA A 169 2.36 24.03 -49.27
C ALA A 169 1.97 22.57 -49.49
N ARG A 170 2.77 21.64 -48.95
CA ARG A 170 2.46 20.23 -48.87
C ARG A 170 3.03 19.63 -47.59
N GLY A 171 2.44 18.54 -47.11
CA GLY A 171 2.84 17.87 -45.90
C GLY A 171 1.85 16.81 -45.50
N VAL A 172 1.90 16.37 -44.24
CA VAL A 172 0.89 15.52 -43.64
C VAL A 172 0.20 16.22 -42.49
N CYS A 173 -1.07 15.92 -42.26
CA CYS A 173 -1.79 16.34 -41.07
C CYS A 173 -2.28 15.10 -40.32
N TRP A 174 -2.28 15.17 -38.98
CA TRP A 174 -2.66 14.04 -38.13
C TRP A 174 -3.49 14.47 -36.92
N SER A 175 -4.24 13.51 -36.36
CA SER A 175 -5.09 13.68 -35.20
C SER A 175 -5.48 12.32 -34.64
N THR A 176 -5.92 12.27 -33.38
CA THR A 176 -6.64 11.11 -32.83
C THR A 176 -8.09 11.03 -33.29
N ILE A 177 -8.59 12.05 -33.98
CA ILE A 177 -9.93 12.11 -34.58
C ILE A 177 -9.79 11.89 -36.08
N GLN A 178 -10.71 11.17 -36.67
CA GLN A 178 -10.74 10.90 -38.11
C GLN A 178 -10.85 12.18 -38.95
N ASN A 179 -10.35 12.13 -40.19
CA ASN A 179 -10.32 13.20 -41.16
C ASN A 179 -9.54 14.46 -40.69
N PRO A 180 -8.27 14.30 -40.27
CA PRO A 180 -7.43 15.42 -39.88
C PRO A 180 -7.30 16.43 -41.03
N THR A 181 -7.14 17.68 -40.68
CA THR A 181 -6.97 18.79 -41.61
C THR A 181 -5.79 19.66 -41.20
N VAL A 182 -5.34 20.55 -42.10
CA VAL A 182 -4.24 21.50 -41.84
C VAL A 182 -4.55 22.56 -40.77
N SER A 183 -5.79 22.61 -40.27
CA SER A 183 -6.11 23.44 -39.09
C SER A 183 -5.64 22.80 -37.77
N GLY A 184 -5.31 21.52 -37.76
CA GLY A 184 -4.74 20.81 -36.63
C GLY A 184 -3.23 20.62 -36.75
N TYR A 185 -2.72 19.55 -36.15
CA TYR A 185 -1.29 19.21 -36.28
C TYR A 185 -0.96 18.85 -37.73
N HIS A 186 0.10 19.45 -38.25
CA HIS A 186 0.56 19.20 -39.62
C HIS A 186 2.05 19.53 -39.79
N THR A 187 2.69 18.91 -40.78
CA THR A 187 4.02 19.29 -41.27
C THR A 187 3.89 20.28 -42.42
N ASN A 188 4.98 20.98 -42.72
CA ASN A 188 5.14 21.70 -43.98
C ASN A 188 6.45 21.23 -44.65
N ASP A 189 6.31 20.40 -45.67
CA ASP A 189 7.40 19.70 -46.31
C ASP A 189 7.75 20.37 -47.68
N GLY A 190 7.40 21.63 -47.84
CA GLY A 190 7.76 22.45 -49.00
C GLY A 190 6.62 22.67 -49.97
N THR A 191 6.98 22.88 -51.26
CA THR A 191 6.10 23.32 -52.33
C THR A 191 6.23 22.39 -53.54
N GLY A 192 5.38 22.58 -54.56
CA GLY A 192 5.46 21.85 -55.85
C GLY A 192 4.90 20.43 -55.83
N THR A 193 5.01 19.74 -56.95
CA THR A 193 4.54 18.38 -57.17
C THR A 193 5.62 17.34 -56.82
N GLY A 194 5.27 16.05 -56.81
CA GLY A 194 6.16 14.94 -56.55
C GLY A 194 6.05 14.36 -55.15
N ILE A 195 6.90 13.39 -54.84
CA ILE A 195 6.95 12.64 -53.57
C ILE A 195 7.58 13.54 -52.50
N PHE A 196 7.08 13.40 -51.28
CA PHE A 196 7.66 14.01 -50.08
C PHE A 196 7.52 13.06 -48.88
N THR A 197 8.40 13.23 -47.90
CA THR A 197 8.41 12.49 -46.64
C THR A 197 8.27 13.48 -45.47
N SER A 198 7.49 13.12 -44.49
CA SER A 198 7.18 13.88 -43.27
C SER A 198 7.57 13.09 -42.05
N ASN A 199 8.28 13.70 -41.12
CA ASN A 199 8.52 13.15 -39.80
C ASN A 199 7.47 13.71 -38.82
N ILE A 200 6.68 12.82 -38.26
CA ILE A 200 5.66 13.14 -37.26
C ILE A 200 6.28 12.92 -35.89
N THR A 201 6.23 13.93 -35.03
CA THR A 201 6.82 13.90 -33.68
C THR A 201 5.82 14.37 -32.63
N GLY A 202 6.14 14.15 -31.34
CA GLY A 202 5.28 14.59 -30.22
C GLY A 202 4.01 13.76 -30.08
N LEU A 203 4.04 12.51 -30.54
CA LEU A 203 2.93 11.58 -30.39
C LEU A 203 2.91 11.00 -28.98
N SER A 204 1.73 10.63 -28.50
CA SER A 204 1.54 9.85 -27.28
C SER A 204 1.71 8.37 -27.58
N ALA A 205 2.34 7.63 -26.67
CA ALA A 205 2.51 6.18 -26.79
C ALA A 205 1.15 5.45 -26.75
N ASN A 206 1.12 4.24 -27.32
CA ASN A 206 -0.06 3.36 -27.40
C ASN A 206 -1.34 4.08 -27.86
N THR A 207 -1.20 5.04 -28.78
CA THR A 207 -2.29 5.89 -29.23
C THR A 207 -2.52 5.73 -30.72
N THR A 208 -3.77 5.55 -31.11
CA THR A 208 -4.15 5.47 -32.53
C THR A 208 -4.31 6.88 -33.11
N TYR A 209 -3.59 7.13 -34.19
CA TYR A 209 -3.65 8.37 -34.97
C TYR A 209 -4.16 8.10 -36.37
N TYR A 210 -4.83 9.12 -36.92
CA TYR A 210 -5.21 9.20 -38.32
C TYR A 210 -4.34 10.24 -39.00
N VAL A 211 -3.86 9.96 -40.20
CA VAL A 211 -2.96 10.82 -40.97
C VAL A 211 -3.40 10.93 -42.42
N ARG A 212 -3.24 12.11 -42.99
CA ARG A 212 -3.51 12.38 -44.42
C ARG A 212 -2.42 13.28 -44.97
N ALA A 213 -1.92 12.97 -46.14
CA ALA A 213 -1.15 13.90 -46.92
C ALA A 213 -2.04 15.06 -47.39
N TYR A 214 -1.50 16.25 -47.46
CA TYR A 214 -2.19 17.42 -48.02
C TYR A 214 -1.32 18.18 -49.02
N ALA A 215 -1.98 18.88 -49.92
CA ALA A 215 -1.36 19.85 -50.79
C ALA A 215 -2.30 21.03 -51.01
N THR A 216 -1.75 22.26 -51.00
CA THR A 216 -2.50 23.52 -51.08
C THR A 216 -2.01 24.33 -52.28
N ASN A 217 -2.95 24.86 -53.03
CA ASN A 217 -2.71 25.89 -54.04
C ASN A 217 -3.65 27.10 -53.80
N SER A 218 -3.65 28.09 -54.68
CA SER A 218 -4.54 29.28 -54.62
C SER A 218 -6.04 28.94 -54.71
N TYR A 219 -6.41 27.75 -55.10
CA TYR A 219 -7.80 27.27 -55.27
C TYR A 219 -8.28 26.36 -54.13
N GLY A 220 -7.39 25.97 -53.25
CA GLY A 220 -7.78 25.20 -52.05
C GLY A 220 -6.75 24.13 -51.66
N THR A 221 -7.08 23.44 -50.55
CA THR A 221 -6.31 22.32 -50.00
C THR A 221 -6.98 21.02 -50.39
N ALA A 222 -6.21 20.08 -50.95
CA ALA A 222 -6.63 18.72 -51.19
C ALA A 222 -5.96 17.76 -50.17
N TYR A 223 -6.61 16.67 -49.85
CA TYR A 223 -6.15 15.63 -48.94
C TYR A 223 -6.14 14.28 -49.60
N GLY A 224 -5.09 13.53 -49.33
CA GLY A 224 -4.99 12.13 -49.74
C GLY A 224 -5.89 11.22 -48.88
N VAL A 225 -5.92 9.96 -49.24
CA VAL A 225 -6.67 8.92 -48.51
C VAL A 225 -6.15 8.87 -47.05
N GLN A 226 -7.07 8.81 -46.11
CA GLN A 226 -6.73 8.66 -44.70
C GLN A 226 -6.06 7.32 -44.42
N ARG A 227 -5.01 7.34 -43.64
CA ARG A 227 -4.36 6.19 -43.02
C ARG A 227 -4.51 6.24 -41.53
N SER A 228 -4.45 5.09 -40.88
CA SER A 228 -4.37 5.01 -39.42
C SER A 228 -3.12 4.23 -39.01
N PHE A 229 -2.56 4.58 -37.88
CA PHE A 229 -1.47 3.86 -37.24
C PHE A 229 -1.59 3.99 -35.73
N THR A 230 -1.01 3.04 -35.00
CA THR A 230 -0.93 3.09 -33.53
C THR A 230 0.53 3.16 -33.14
N THR A 231 0.88 4.15 -32.34
CA THR A 231 2.23 4.28 -31.76
C THR A 231 2.56 3.09 -30.87
N SER A 232 3.83 2.72 -30.80
CA SER A 232 4.31 1.65 -29.92
C SER A 232 4.12 2.04 -28.45
N ASN A 233 4.11 1.05 -27.58
CA ASN A 233 4.21 1.28 -26.14
C ASN A 233 5.53 2.00 -25.83
N SER A 234 5.53 2.86 -24.84
CA SER A 234 6.78 3.36 -24.27
C SER A 234 7.37 2.27 -23.38
N THR A 235 8.55 1.77 -23.71
CA THR A 235 9.30 0.86 -22.84
C THR A 235 10.19 1.70 -21.92
N ILE A 236 9.99 1.56 -20.61
CA ILE A 236 10.96 2.02 -19.63
C ILE A 236 11.86 0.81 -19.35
N ASN A 237 13.16 0.94 -19.66
CA ASN A 237 14.14 -0.10 -19.35
C ASN A 237 14.63 0.14 -17.91
N ILE A 238 14.09 -0.62 -16.97
CA ILE A 238 14.52 -0.59 -15.57
C ILE A 238 15.71 -1.53 -15.39
N THR A 239 16.79 -1.03 -14.81
CA THR A 239 17.83 -1.88 -14.25
C THR A 239 17.65 -1.96 -12.75
N ILE A 240 17.68 -3.17 -12.21
CA ILE A 240 17.48 -3.43 -10.79
C ILE A 240 18.51 -4.45 -10.29
N SER A 241 19.08 -4.21 -9.13
CA SER A 241 19.95 -5.16 -8.44
C SER A 241 19.46 -5.40 -7.02
N THR A 242 19.69 -6.59 -6.49
CA THR A 242 19.43 -6.96 -5.10
C THR A 242 20.74 -6.95 -4.31
N ASP A 243 20.78 -6.24 -3.20
CA ASP A 243 21.93 -6.21 -2.31
C ASP A 243 22.08 -7.53 -1.53
N ASN A 244 23.25 -7.73 -0.93
CA ASN A 244 23.43 -8.83 0.01
C ASN A 244 22.60 -8.60 1.27
N VAL A 245 22.07 -9.70 1.82
CA VAL A 245 21.32 -9.66 3.07
C VAL A 245 22.29 -9.45 4.25
N THR A 246 21.93 -8.54 5.13
CA THR A 246 22.73 -8.17 6.30
C THR A 246 21.86 -8.15 7.56
N ASN A 247 22.48 -8.00 8.73
CA ASN A 247 21.80 -7.92 10.03
C ASN A 247 20.79 -9.04 10.24
N ILE A 248 21.18 -10.26 9.84
CA ILE A 248 20.30 -11.44 9.99
C ILE A 248 20.22 -11.80 11.47
N THR A 249 19.00 -11.79 11.98
CA THR A 249 18.66 -12.17 13.35
C THR A 249 17.77 -13.42 13.35
N LEU A 250 17.15 -13.72 14.46
CA LEU A 250 16.13 -14.79 14.58
C LEU A 250 14.86 -14.46 13.77
N THR A 251 14.45 -13.18 13.77
CA THR A 251 13.13 -12.76 13.29
C THR A 251 13.18 -11.57 12.33
N SER A 252 14.38 -11.13 11.97
CA SER A 252 14.55 -10.00 11.04
C SER A 252 15.82 -10.14 10.20
N ALA A 253 15.86 -9.42 9.09
CA ALA A 253 17.03 -9.24 8.24
C ALA A 253 16.91 -7.95 7.45
N LYS A 254 18.04 -7.37 7.00
CA LYS A 254 18.06 -6.21 6.12
C LYS A 254 18.50 -6.60 4.73
N CYS A 255 17.77 -6.14 3.74
CA CYS A 255 18.13 -6.24 2.34
C CYS A 255 17.69 -4.96 1.62
N GLY A 256 18.18 -4.75 0.44
CA GLY A 256 17.82 -3.61 -0.40
C GLY A 256 18.22 -3.85 -1.84
N GLY A 257 18.45 -2.78 -2.54
CA GLY A 257 18.87 -2.84 -3.93
C GLY A 257 19.10 -1.46 -4.52
N ASN A 258 19.35 -1.45 -5.82
CA ASN A 258 19.47 -0.22 -6.60
C ASN A 258 18.53 -0.31 -7.80
N VAL A 259 17.81 0.79 -8.10
CA VAL A 259 16.87 0.90 -9.21
C VAL A 259 17.21 2.14 -10.02
N SER A 260 17.26 2.01 -11.36
CA SER A 260 17.69 3.10 -12.26
C SER A 260 16.69 4.26 -12.40
N ASP A 261 15.41 4.04 -12.08
CA ASP A 261 14.34 4.98 -12.34
C ASP A 261 13.44 5.23 -11.13
N ASN A 262 12.72 6.36 -11.15
CA ASN A 262 11.81 6.77 -10.10
C ASN A 262 10.49 5.97 -10.15
N ILE A 263 10.47 4.81 -9.51
CA ILE A 263 9.41 3.81 -9.54
C ILE A 263 9.11 3.30 -8.13
N PHE A 264 7.96 2.66 -7.91
CA PHE A 264 7.70 1.90 -6.68
C PHE A 264 8.74 0.79 -6.53
N ARG A 265 9.40 0.73 -5.40
CA ARG A 265 10.50 -0.20 -5.14
C ARG A 265 10.46 -0.74 -3.72
N GLY A 266 11.11 -1.87 -3.52
CA GLY A 266 11.20 -2.53 -2.23
C GLY A 266 11.86 -3.89 -2.35
N VAL A 267 11.67 -4.74 -1.35
CA VAL A 267 12.07 -6.15 -1.40
C VAL A 267 10.85 -7.06 -1.24
N CYS A 268 10.79 -8.14 -2.00
CA CYS A 268 9.85 -9.23 -1.79
C CYS A 268 10.61 -10.47 -1.32
N TYR A 269 10.00 -11.25 -0.42
CA TYR A 269 10.63 -12.42 0.18
C TYR A 269 9.63 -13.53 0.46
N SER A 270 10.13 -14.76 0.46
CA SER A 270 9.33 -15.98 0.67
C SER A 270 10.22 -17.12 1.14
N THR A 271 9.64 -18.17 1.70
CA THR A 271 10.33 -19.45 1.91
C THR A 271 10.45 -20.28 0.62
N ASN A 272 9.76 -19.88 -0.43
CA ASN A 272 9.86 -20.47 -1.76
C ASN A 272 10.82 -19.66 -2.65
N PRO A 273 11.57 -20.31 -3.55
CA PRO A 273 12.43 -19.61 -4.52
C PRO A 273 11.66 -18.67 -5.45
N ASN A 274 12.34 -17.63 -5.91
CA ASN A 274 11.83 -16.61 -6.83
C ASN A 274 10.60 -15.84 -6.31
N PRO A 275 10.70 -15.21 -5.13
CA PRO A 275 9.60 -14.41 -4.62
C PRO A 275 9.22 -13.28 -5.59
N THR A 276 7.94 -12.95 -5.62
CA THR A 276 7.32 -11.95 -6.49
C THR A 276 6.67 -10.84 -5.66
N TYR A 277 6.19 -9.80 -6.31
CA TYR A 277 5.45 -8.70 -5.68
C TYR A 277 4.20 -9.16 -4.89
N ASN A 278 3.67 -10.35 -5.20
CA ASN A 278 2.50 -10.93 -4.52
C ASN A 278 2.85 -11.71 -3.24
N ASP A 279 4.12 -11.98 -2.99
CA ASP A 279 4.60 -12.60 -1.75
C ASP A 279 4.76 -11.55 -0.64
N SER A 280 5.32 -11.96 0.50
CA SER A 280 5.67 -11.01 1.57
C SER A 280 6.63 -9.95 1.05
N LYS A 281 6.41 -8.67 1.41
CA LYS A 281 7.23 -7.58 0.91
C LYS A 281 7.39 -6.44 1.91
N VAL A 282 8.42 -5.65 1.69
CA VAL A 282 8.64 -4.37 2.37
C VAL A 282 8.83 -3.29 1.31
N ASP A 283 7.92 -2.32 1.28
CA ASP A 283 7.96 -1.20 0.35
C ASP A 283 8.96 -0.14 0.82
N ALA A 284 9.83 0.31 -0.07
CA ALA A 284 10.76 1.43 0.14
C ALA A 284 10.25 2.75 -0.46
N GLY A 285 8.99 2.77 -0.92
CA GLY A 285 8.37 3.93 -1.57
C GLY A 285 8.81 4.12 -3.02
N ILE A 286 8.48 5.29 -3.58
CA ILE A 286 8.87 5.66 -4.95
C ILE A 286 10.25 6.31 -4.92
N GLY A 287 11.13 5.91 -5.81
CA GLY A 287 12.45 6.51 -5.93
C GLY A 287 13.34 5.79 -6.93
N SER A 288 14.48 6.41 -7.24
CA SER A 288 15.62 5.87 -7.95
C SER A 288 16.77 5.60 -6.97
N ASP A 289 17.87 5.03 -7.45
CA ASP A 289 19.09 4.75 -6.69
C ASP A 289 18.95 3.65 -5.63
N SER A 290 19.85 3.66 -4.65
CA SER A 290 19.92 2.62 -3.61
C SER A 290 18.84 2.81 -2.54
N PHE A 291 18.38 1.70 -2.00
CA PHE A 291 17.44 1.66 -0.88
C PHE A 291 17.73 0.46 0.03
N THR A 292 17.23 0.52 1.26
CA THR A 292 17.33 -0.58 2.23
C THR A 292 15.98 -0.77 2.92
N CYS A 293 15.59 -2.03 3.07
CA CYS A 293 14.38 -2.48 3.75
C CYS A 293 14.75 -3.37 4.92
N GLU A 294 13.95 -3.35 5.97
CA GLU A 294 14.06 -4.28 7.09
C GLU A 294 12.87 -5.25 7.07
N MET A 295 13.16 -6.51 6.80
CA MET A 295 12.19 -7.61 6.89
C MET A 295 12.06 -8.01 8.35
N THR A 296 10.85 -8.02 8.89
CA THR A 296 10.54 -8.39 10.29
C THR A 296 9.48 -9.49 10.33
N GLY A 297 9.29 -10.12 11.49
CA GLY A 297 8.32 -11.20 11.65
C GLY A 297 8.74 -12.50 10.96
N LEU A 298 10.03 -12.67 10.67
CA LEU A 298 10.56 -13.90 10.09
C LEU A 298 10.54 -15.04 11.13
N SER A 299 10.38 -16.27 10.65
CA SER A 299 10.52 -17.46 11.49
C SER A 299 11.99 -17.77 11.75
N PRO A 300 12.39 -18.12 12.96
CA PRO A 300 13.75 -18.53 13.28
C PRO A 300 14.17 -19.80 12.53
N ASN A 301 15.49 -19.98 12.35
CA ASN A 301 16.09 -21.13 11.66
C ASN A 301 15.43 -21.47 10.31
N THR A 302 14.96 -20.44 9.61
CA THR A 302 14.19 -20.60 8.38
C THR A 302 14.93 -19.97 7.22
N THR A 303 15.02 -20.70 6.12
CA THR A 303 15.63 -20.20 4.88
C THR A 303 14.62 -19.37 4.10
N TYR A 304 15.02 -18.16 3.75
CA TYR A 304 14.26 -17.23 2.93
C TYR A 304 14.99 -16.89 1.64
N TYR A 305 14.21 -16.65 0.62
CA TYR A 305 14.65 -16.07 -0.63
C TYR A 305 14.16 -14.63 -0.70
N VAL A 306 14.99 -13.71 -1.16
CA VAL A 306 14.67 -12.29 -1.26
C VAL A 306 15.13 -11.71 -2.58
N ARG A 307 14.35 -10.80 -3.15
CA ARG A 307 14.66 -10.04 -4.36
C ARG A 307 14.25 -8.59 -4.16
N ALA A 308 15.06 -7.66 -4.65
CA ALA A 308 14.60 -6.31 -4.88
C ALA A 308 13.56 -6.32 -6.02
N TYR A 309 12.54 -5.50 -5.92
CA TYR A 309 11.53 -5.33 -6.98
C TYR A 309 11.40 -3.86 -7.38
N ALA A 310 11.06 -3.66 -8.65
CA ALA A 310 10.59 -2.42 -9.23
C ALA A 310 9.19 -2.66 -9.80
N TYR A 311 8.21 -1.90 -9.35
CA TYR A 311 6.81 -2.12 -9.70
C TYR A 311 6.12 -0.83 -10.14
N MET A 312 5.32 -0.93 -11.19
CA MET A 312 4.39 0.12 -11.60
C MET A 312 3.12 -0.52 -12.16
N PRO A 313 1.94 -0.19 -11.60
CA PRO A 313 0.70 -0.75 -12.13
C PRO A 313 0.43 -0.26 -13.55
N ALA A 314 -0.21 -1.09 -14.36
CA ALA A 314 -0.65 -0.71 -15.69
C ALA A 314 -1.56 0.52 -15.64
N GLY A 315 -1.30 1.50 -16.53
CA GLY A 315 -2.08 2.74 -16.61
C GLY A 315 -1.71 3.82 -15.58
N TYR A 316 -0.72 3.58 -14.72
CA TYR A 316 -0.19 4.62 -13.83
C TYR A 316 0.43 5.79 -14.60
N ILE A 317 1.13 5.49 -15.69
CA ILE A 317 1.54 6.47 -16.69
C ILE A 317 0.80 6.14 -17.98
N PRO A 318 0.05 7.08 -18.58
CA PRO A 318 -0.65 6.84 -19.83
C PRO A 318 0.29 6.32 -20.94
N GLY A 319 -0.09 5.22 -21.58
CA GLY A 319 0.67 4.61 -22.68
C GLY A 319 1.86 3.75 -22.25
N ILE A 320 2.03 3.48 -20.95
CA ILE A 320 3.02 2.53 -20.42
C ILE A 320 2.29 1.30 -19.88
N GLU A 321 2.77 0.13 -20.25
CA GLU A 321 2.36 -1.14 -19.62
C GLU A 321 2.86 -1.19 -18.18
N GLY A 322 2.20 -2.02 -17.34
CA GLY A 322 2.68 -2.28 -15.99
C GLY A 322 4.12 -2.83 -16.02
N ILE A 323 4.91 -2.43 -15.05
CA ILE A 323 6.29 -2.88 -14.88
C ILE A 323 6.34 -3.73 -13.62
N GLU A 324 6.96 -4.91 -13.74
CA GLU A 324 7.24 -5.82 -12.64
C GLU A 324 8.60 -6.46 -12.91
N GLU A 325 9.66 -5.82 -12.43
CA GLU A 325 11.04 -6.23 -12.64
C GLU A 325 11.70 -6.58 -11.30
N TYR A 326 12.63 -7.53 -11.35
CA TYR A 326 13.28 -8.07 -10.16
C TYR A 326 14.79 -8.13 -10.32
N GLY A 327 15.49 -7.80 -9.23
CA GLY A 327 16.92 -8.05 -9.11
C GLY A 327 17.25 -9.53 -8.91
N GLU A 328 18.53 -9.85 -8.84
CA GLU A 328 18.98 -11.21 -8.56
C GLU A 328 18.43 -11.72 -7.22
N GLN A 329 18.07 -13.00 -7.19
CA GLN A 329 17.68 -13.65 -5.93
C GLN A 329 18.86 -13.81 -4.99
N LYS A 330 18.66 -13.43 -3.73
CA LYS A 330 19.57 -13.74 -2.62
C LYS A 330 18.90 -14.73 -1.68
N VAL A 331 19.70 -15.49 -0.97
CA VAL A 331 19.25 -16.52 -0.02
C VAL A 331 19.90 -16.24 1.32
N PHE A 332 19.12 -16.35 2.38
CA PHE A 332 19.63 -16.27 3.75
C PHE A 332 18.85 -17.19 4.66
N THR A 333 19.43 -17.55 5.79
CA THR A 333 18.76 -18.30 6.84
C THR A 333 18.80 -17.48 8.12
N THR A 334 17.65 -17.29 8.74
CA THR A 334 17.55 -16.65 10.06
C THR A 334 18.31 -17.45 11.09
N THR A 335 18.84 -16.76 12.10
CA THR A 335 19.69 -17.41 13.11
C THR A 335 18.85 -18.30 14.03
N VAL A 336 19.53 -19.16 14.78
CA VAL A 336 18.98 -19.91 15.90
C VAL A 336 19.33 -19.23 17.21
N PRO A 337 18.54 -19.36 18.28
CA PRO A 337 18.97 -18.92 19.60
C PRO A 337 20.19 -19.75 20.07
N PRO A 338 20.98 -19.24 21.00
CA PRO A 338 22.02 -20.04 21.65
C PRO A 338 21.43 -21.32 22.26
N ASP A 339 22.28 -22.35 22.35
CA ASP A 339 21.88 -23.66 22.90
C ASP A 339 21.12 -23.52 24.23
N GLY A 340 19.96 -24.11 24.33
CA GLY A 340 19.10 -24.08 25.50
C GLY A 340 18.29 -22.80 25.71
N ALA A 341 18.38 -21.80 24.82
CA ALA A 341 17.60 -20.57 24.91
C ALA A 341 16.32 -20.64 24.06
N LEU A 342 15.26 -19.99 24.54
CA LEU A 342 14.02 -19.75 23.79
C LEU A 342 14.16 -18.59 22.81
N TYR A 343 13.24 -18.51 21.86
CA TYR A 343 13.25 -17.51 20.80
C TYR A 343 12.97 -16.08 21.30
N GLY A 344 12.08 -15.92 22.29
CA GLY A 344 11.61 -14.64 22.76
C GLY A 344 12.67 -13.76 23.41
N LEU A 345 12.57 -12.46 23.19
CA LEU A 345 13.34 -11.43 23.88
C LEU A 345 12.44 -10.71 24.89
N PHE A 346 12.97 -10.49 26.06
CA PHE A 346 12.23 -9.89 27.18
C PHE A 346 13.07 -8.77 27.80
N SER A 347 12.55 -7.55 27.78
CA SER A 347 13.18 -6.44 28.50
C SER A 347 13.08 -6.64 30.01
N VAL A 348 14.21 -6.56 30.68
CA VAL A 348 14.35 -6.65 32.14
C VAL A 348 14.86 -5.35 32.76
N SER A 349 15.13 -4.37 31.93
CA SER A 349 15.35 -2.96 32.27
C SER A 349 15.13 -2.09 31.04
N ALA A 350 15.26 -0.78 31.15
CA ALA A 350 15.17 0.14 30.01
C ALA A 350 16.21 -0.12 28.89
N THR A 351 17.31 -0.78 29.21
CA THR A 351 18.44 -0.97 28.30
C THR A 351 18.92 -2.43 28.18
N LYS A 352 18.27 -3.37 28.88
CA LYS A 352 18.72 -4.77 28.96
C LYS A 352 17.59 -5.71 28.61
N GLN A 353 17.90 -6.66 27.73
CA GLN A 353 17.01 -7.75 27.36
C GLN A 353 17.66 -9.11 27.68
N VAL A 354 16.82 -10.12 27.85
CA VAL A 354 17.23 -11.49 28.13
C VAL A 354 16.44 -12.48 27.28
N ARG A 355 17.01 -13.67 27.11
CA ARG A 355 16.31 -14.89 26.67
C ARG A 355 16.18 -15.84 27.85
N PHE A 356 15.04 -16.50 27.95
CA PHE A 356 14.82 -17.55 28.93
C PHE A 356 15.36 -18.88 28.45
N SER A 357 15.76 -19.74 29.41
CA SER A 357 16.08 -21.15 29.16
C SER A 357 14.86 -21.93 28.63
N GLN A 358 15.10 -22.97 27.84
CA GLN A 358 14.06 -23.81 27.24
C GLN A 358 13.15 -24.52 28.25
N GLY A 359 13.60 -24.72 29.49
CA GLY A 359 12.88 -25.36 30.55
C GLY A 359 13.40 -24.96 31.94
N LEU A 360 12.81 -25.54 32.99
CA LEU A 360 13.31 -25.43 34.36
C LEU A 360 14.70 -26.04 34.46
N LEU A 361 15.55 -25.49 35.34
CA LEU A 361 16.85 -26.05 35.65
C LEU A 361 16.65 -27.39 36.39
N GLN A 362 17.43 -28.38 36.01
CA GLN A 362 17.43 -29.72 36.62
C GLN A 362 18.83 -30.17 36.99
N TYR A 363 18.94 -30.91 38.07
CA TYR A 363 20.18 -31.49 38.56
C TYR A 363 20.05 -32.98 38.84
N GLN A 364 21.06 -33.77 38.47
CA GLN A 364 21.17 -35.18 38.79
C GLN A 364 22.34 -35.43 39.75
N ALA A 365 22.04 -35.73 41.00
CA ALA A 365 23.05 -35.80 42.05
C ALA A 365 24.05 -36.93 41.83
N SER A 366 23.60 -38.10 41.32
CA SER A 366 24.48 -39.26 41.08
C SER A 366 25.56 -39.02 40.03
N THR A 367 25.34 -38.07 39.10
CA THR A 367 26.29 -37.76 38.02
C THR A 367 26.89 -36.35 38.11
N GLY A 368 26.31 -35.49 38.91
CA GLY A 368 26.68 -34.08 39.01
C GLY A 368 26.29 -33.24 37.79
N ILE A 369 25.37 -33.74 36.93
CA ILE A 369 25.00 -33.09 35.67
C ILE A 369 23.86 -32.09 35.91
N TRP A 370 24.01 -30.89 35.32
CA TRP A 370 22.99 -29.87 35.18
C TRP A 370 22.45 -29.86 33.77
N ARG A 371 21.14 -29.70 33.63
CA ARG A 371 20.46 -29.51 32.33
C ARG A 371 19.23 -28.61 32.46
N PHE A 372 18.66 -28.21 31.35
CA PHE A 372 17.29 -27.71 31.31
C PHE A 372 16.32 -28.87 31.03
N ALA A 373 15.12 -28.81 31.56
CA ALA A 373 14.02 -29.70 31.20
C ALA A 373 13.79 -29.63 29.68
N SER A 374 13.31 -30.72 29.10
CA SER A 374 13.15 -30.86 27.65
C SER A 374 12.06 -29.95 27.05
N ASN A 375 11.15 -29.48 27.89
CA ASN A 375 10.09 -28.57 27.51
C ASN A 375 9.72 -27.65 28.67
N GLN A 376 8.93 -26.61 28.37
CA GLN A 376 8.61 -25.55 29.31
C GLN A 376 7.59 -25.94 30.38
N TYR A 377 6.78 -26.94 30.13
CA TYR A 377 5.70 -27.40 31.02
C TYR A 377 6.09 -28.62 31.87
N TYR A 378 7.31 -29.11 31.80
CA TYR A 378 7.78 -30.24 32.57
C TYR A 378 8.35 -29.83 33.92
N CYS A 379 7.92 -30.51 35.00
CA CYS A 379 8.52 -30.45 36.33
C CYS A 379 8.60 -31.87 36.93
N GLU A 380 9.60 -32.09 37.80
CA GLU A 380 9.82 -33.41 38.44
C GLU A 380 8.78 -33.75 39.54
N GLY A 381 8.06 -32.76 40.00
CA GLY A 381 6.99 -32.92 40.94
C GLY A 381 7.43 -33.58 42.26
N GLU A 382 6.66 -34.59 42.70
CA GLU A 382 6.89 -35.31 43.94
C GLU A 382 8.23 -36.09 43.97
N ASN A 383 8.84 -36.34 42.81
CA ASN A 383 10.17 -36.99 42.72
C ASN A 383 11.25 -36.20 43.46
N ASN A 384 11.09 -34.90 43.61
CA ASN A 384 11.97 -34.03 44.42
C ASN A 384 12.08 -34.46 45.89
N ALA A 385 11.13 -35.24 46.43
CA ALA A 385 11.21 -35.83 47.77
C ALA A 385 12.36 -36.82 47.92
N ASN A 386 12.88 -37.37 46.82
CA ASN A 386 13.99 -38.34 46.80
C ASN A 386 15.37 -37.64 46.76
N ALA A 387 15.42 -36.31 46.81
CA ALA A 387 16.64 -35.54 46.71
C ALA A 387 17.70 -35.96 47.75
N SER A 388 18.81 -36.51 47.30
CA SER A 388 19.96 -36.96 48.09
C SER A 388 21.24 -36.91 47.23
N ALA A 389 22.40 -37.05 47.87
CA ALA A 389 23.70 -37.04 47.18
C ALA A 389 23.86 -38.16 46.12
N THR A 390 23.10 -39.24 46.20
CA THR A 390 23.21 -40.40 45.31
C THR A 390 21.98 -40.60 44.43
N TYR A 391 20.99 -39.65 44.47
CA TYR A 391 19.77 -39.78 43.69
C TYR A 391 20.10 -39.74 42.17
N SER A 392 19.60 -40.78 41.47
CA SER A 392 19.86 -40.93 40.03
C SER A 392 18.77 -40.32 39.15
N GLY A 393 17.65 -39.88 39.70
CA GLY A 393 16.66 -39.06 39.00
C GLY A 393 17.05 -37.59 38.95
N TRP A 394 16.21 -36.82 38.29
CA TRP A 394 16.40 -35.37 38.23
C TRP A 394 15.66 -34.69 39.39
N ILE A 395 16.21 -33.57 39.86
CA ILE A 395 15.58 -32.65 40.81
C ILE A 395 15.53 -31.25 40.19
N ASP A 396 14.45 -30.51 40.40
CA ASP A 396 14.23 -29.16 39.89
C ASP A 396 13.69 -28.18 40.95
N ILE A 397 13.66 -28.61 42.20
CA ILE A 397 13.34 -27.78 43.39
C ILE A 397 14.61 -27.59 44.20
N PHE A 398 15.05 -26.35 44.32
CA PHE A 398 16.30 -25.98 44.97
C PHE A 398 16.06 -24.99 46.11
N GLY A 399 16.80 -25.15 47.20
CA GLY A 399 16.95 -24.07 48.17
C GLY A 399 17.75 -22.92 47.57
N TRP A 400 17.56 -21.73 48.04
CA TRP A 400 18.16 -20.52 47.42
C TRP A 400 19.71 -20.56 47.46
N GLY A 401 20.34 -20.36 46.28
CA GLY A 401 21.79 -20.34 46.13
C GLY A 401 22.50 -21.67 46.27
N THR A 402 21.78 -22.81 46.02
CA THR A 402 22.36 -24.16 46.07
C THR A 402 22.97 -24.58 44.74
N SER A 403 23.98 -23.85 44.26
CA SER A 403 24.68 -24.14 43.01
C SER A 403 25.67 -25.32 43.09
N GLY A 404 25.96 -25.85 44.28
CA GLY A 404 27.04 -26.78 44.55
C GLY A 404 28.30 -26.07 45.09
N TYR A 405 28.42 -24.78 44.99
CA TYR A 405 29.55 -24.00 45.47
C TYR A 405 29.60 -23.93 47.02
N ASN A 406 30.78 -24.03 47.59
CA ASN A 406 31.06 -23.91 49.04
C ASN A 406 30.11 -24.74 49.93
N GLY A 407 29.85 -26.00 49.53
CA GLY A 407 29.01 -26.94 50.30
C GLY A 407 27.51 -26.67 50.23
N LYS A 408 27.04 -25.74 49.40
CA LYS A 408 25.61 -25.46 49.18
C LYS A 408 25.06 -26.33 48.04
N TYR A 409 24.87 -27.63 48.34
CA TYR A 409 24.51 -28.62 47.34
C TYR A 409 23.04 -28.53 46.90
N PRO A 410 22.72 -28.81 45.63
CA PRO A 410 21.36 -28.76 45.09
C PRO A 410 20.36 -29.70 45.81
N TYR A 411 20.82 -30.78 46.37
CA TYR A 411 20.00 -31.75 47.11
C TYR A 411 19.87 -31.45 48.60
N MET A 412 20.29 -30.29 49.10
CA MET A 412 20.10 -29.85 50.48
C MET A 412 18.64 -29.77 50.86
N THR A 413 18.31 -30.27 52.06
CA THR A 413 16.96 -30.30 52.62
C THR A 413 16.90 -29.70 54.03
N SER A 414 17.92 -28.90 54.44
CA SER A 414 17.91 -28.18 55.71
C SER A 414 16.68 -27.28 55.83
N THR A 415 16.07 -27.26 56.98
CA THR A 415 14.96 -26.35 57.33
C THR A 415 15.45 -25.02 57.92
N ASN A 416 16.78 -24.87 58.13
CA ASN A 416 17.37 -23.64 58.61
C ASN A 416 17.69 -22.71 57.43
N PRO A 417 17.03 -21.55 57.30
CA PRO A 417 17.25 -20.62 56.16
C PRO A 417 18.69 -20.13 56.03
N THR A 418 19.44 -20.02 57.12
CA THR A 418 20.84 -19.52 57.11
C THR A 418 21.84 -20.53 56.52
N ASP A 419 21.44 -21.79 56.33
CA ASP A 419 22.27 -22.78 55.62
C ASP A 419 22.34 -22.55 54.11
N TYR A 420 21.54 -21.62 53.59
CA TYR A 420 21.40 -21.35 52.15
C TYR A 420 22.00 -19.98 51.75
N GLY A 421 22.31 -19.84 50.42
CA GLY A 421 22.73 -18.60 49.81
C GLY A 421 24.14 -18.13 50.20
N ASN A 422 24.39 -16.85 50.03
CA ASN A 422 25.65 -16.14 50.18
C ASN A 422 25.65 -15.22 51.41
N GLY A 423 25.25 -15.73 52.58
CA GLY A 423 25.02 -14.85 53.73
C GLY A 423 23.98 -13.77 53.40
N ASN A 424 24.23 -12.54 53.82
CA ASN A 424 23.34 -11.40 53.56
C ASN A 424 23.70 -10.64 52.25
N ASN A 425 24.02 -11.37 51.19
CA ASN A 425 24.39 -10.80 49.90
C ASN A 425 23.61 -11.49 48.77
N ASN A 426 23.34 -10.73 47.71
CA ASN A 426 22.79 -11.28 46.48
C ASN A 426 23.70 -12.39 45.91
N ILE A 427 23.09 -13.36 45.24
CA ILE A 427 23.84 -14.40 44.52
C ILE A 427 24.13 -14.03 43.08
N ALA A 428 23.51 -12.98 42.54
CA ALA A 428 23.71 -12.51 41.18
C ALA A 428 25.21 -12.34 40.83
N GLY A 429 25.63 -12.97 39.74
CA GLY A 429 27.04 -12.88 39.26
C GLY A 429 28.06 -13.57 40.14
N THR A 430 27.63 -14.32 41.17
CA THR A 430 28.52 -15.07 42.07
C THR A 430 28.47 -16.58 41.80
N ASN A 431 29.39 -17.33 42.37
CA ASN A 431 29.37 -18.80 42.25
C ASN A 431 28.19 -19.47 42.98
N TYR A 432 27.39 -18.73 43.74
CA TYR A 432 26.15 -19.22 44.33
C TYR A 432 24.98 -19.18 43.36
N ASP A 433 25.07 -18.40 42.26
CA ASP A 433 24.12 -18.44 41.17
C ASP A 433 24.31 -19.69 40.32
N TRP A 434 23.25 -20.42 40.10
CA TRP A 434 23.28 -21.73 39.43
C TRP A 434 23.90 -21.70 38.04
N GLY A 435 23.54 -20.72 37.21
CA GLY A 435 24.02 -20.62 35.84
C GLY A 435 25.39 -19.98 35.72
N VAL A 436 25.83 -19.20 36.72
CA VAL A 436 27.19 -18.61 36.78
C VAL A 436 28.23 -19.69 37.14
N TYR A 437 27.93 -20.52 38.12
CA TYR A 437 28.85 -21.54 38.59
C TYR A 437 28.92 -22.80 37.71
N ASN A 438 27.78 -23.21 37.15
CA ASN A 438 27.65 -24.49 36.48
C ASN A 438 27.57 -24.37 34.96
N ALA A 439 28.17 -25.33 34.29
CA ALA A 439 27.94 -25.61 32.88
C ALA A 439 26.65 -26.41 32.75
N ILE A 440 25.72 -25.93 31.91
CA ILE A 440 24.45 -26.58 31.65
C ILE A 440 24.57 -27.41 30.38
N SER A 441 24.42 -28.74 30.46
CA SER A 441 24.77 -29.66 29.39
C SER A 441 24.02 -29.43 28.07
N ASN A 442 22.76 -29.01 28.13
CA ASN A 442 21.97 -28.61 26.95
C ASN A 442 21.73 -27.10 26.88
N GLY A 443 22.59 -26.30 27.51
CA GLY A 443 22.61 -24.84 27.51
C GLY A 443 23.97 -24.29 27.06
N GLY A 444 24.59 -24.91 26.05
CA GLY A 444 25.93 -24.54 25.54
C GLY A 444 27.08 -25.12 26.33
N ASN A 445 26.84 -25.87 27.41
CA ASN A 445 27.81 -26.56 28.24
C ASN A 445 29.01 -25.71 28.71
N THR A 446 28.76 -24.44 28.97
CA THR A 446 29.78 -23.46 29.43
C THR A 446 29.25 -22.75 30.67
N ALA A 447 30.05 -22.69 31.73
CA ALA A 447 29.71 -21.92 32.93
C ALA A 447 29.69 -20.41 32.63
N ASN A 448 28.94 -19.66 33.44
CA ASN A 448 28.79 -18.23 33.30
C ASN A 448 28.09 -17.77 31.99
N THR A 449 27.38 -18.68 31.31
CA THR A 449 26.55 -18.38 30.13
C THR A 449 25.15 -17.97 30.56
N TRP A 450 24.70 -18.52 31.67
CA TRP A 450 23.36 -18.34 32.23
C TRP A 450 23.41 -17.71 33.59
N ARG A 451 22.36 -17.03 33.99
CA ARG A 451 22.20 -16.42 35.31
C ARG A 451 20.73 -16.42 35.76
N THR A 452 20.53 -16.17 37.04
CA THR A 452 19.21 -15.97 37.61
C THR A 452 18.81 -14.50 37.46
N LEU A 453 17.51 -14.22 37.25
CA LEU A 453 16.98 -12.83 37.28
C LEU A 453 17.19 -12.22 38.68
N THR A 454 17.42 -10.92 38.76
CA THR A 454 17.32 -10.18 40.01
C THR A 454 15.85 -9.87 40.32
N LYS A 455 15.55 -9.46 41.57
CA LYS A 455 14.24 -8.95 41.96
C LYS A 455 13.77 -7.81 41.03
N ASP A 456 14.61 -6.79 40.84
CA ASP A 456 14.27 -5.61 40.06
C ASP A 456 14.02 -5.96 38.58
N GLU A 457 14.76 -6.92 38.03
CA GLU A 457 14.54 -7.47 36.70
C GLU A 457 13.20 -8.19 36.60
N GLY A 458 12.82 -8.98 37.63
CA GLY A 458 11.53 -9.63 37.74
C GLY A 458 10.37 -8.64 37.83
N GLU A 459 10.50 -7.61 38.64
CA GLU A 459 9.51 -6.53 38.73
C GLU A 459 9.38 -5.78 37.39
N TYR A 460 10.50 -5.47 36.74
CA TYR A 460 10.45 -4.80 35.42
C TYR A 460 9.77 -5.68 34.39
N LEU A 461 10.10 -6.97 34.34
CA LEU A 461 9.52 -7.96 33.45
C LEU A 461 7.98 -8.01 33.55
N LEU A 462 7.44 -7.98 34.77
CA LEU A 462 6.01 -8.13 35.00
C LEU A 462 5.23 -6.79 34.95
N TYR A 463 5.81 -5.68 35.43
CA TYR A 463 5.05 -4.47 35.68
C TYR A 463 5.41 -3.29 34.78
N TYR A 464 6.67 -3.16 34.36
CA TYR A 464 7.15 -1.91 33.78
C TYR A 464 7.53 -2.00 32.29
N ARG A 465 7.88 -3.19 31.78
CA ARG A 465 8.28 -3.32 30.38
C ARG A 465 7.15 -3.02 29.41
N SER A 466 7.50 -2.46 28.26
CA SER A 466 6.59 -2.27 27.15
C SER A 466 6.72 -3.43 26.18
N THR A 467 5.59 -4.00 25.73
CA THR A 467 5.50 -4.93 24.61
C THR A 467 4.78 -4.23 23.45
N GLN A 468 4.91 -4.75 22.25
CA GLN A 468 4.27 -4.16 21.07
C GLN A 468 2.74 -4.01 21.23
N SER A 469 2.08 -4.95 21.90
CA SER A 469 0.64 -4.93 22.18
C SER A 469 0.27 -4.45 23.58
N ASN A 470 1.25 -4.04 24.39
CA ASN A 470 1.10 -3.76 25.83
C ASN A 470 0.56 -4.94 26.67
N GLN A 471 0.74 -6.17 26.18
CA GLN A 471 0.39 -7.41 26.84
C GLN A 471 1.68 -8.10 27.32
N ARG A 472 1.83 -8.35 28.61
CA ARG A 472 3.07 -8.86 29.21
C ARG A 472 2.98 -10.31 29.66
N PHE A 473 1.83 -10.71 30.20
CA PHE A 473 1.60 -12.06 30.68
C PHE A 473 0.10 -12.41 30.69
N ALA A 474 -0.22 -13.72 30.76
CA ALA A 474 -1.56 -14.23 30.90
C ALA A 474 -1.56 -15.57 31.67
N PHE A 475 -2.60 -15.84 32.44
CA PHE A 475 -2.78 -17.12 33.12
C PHE A 475 -3.27 -18.18 32.12
N ALA A 476 -2.63 -19.35 32.10
CA ALA A 476 -2.93 -20.37 31.09
C ALA A 476 -2.78 -21.80 31.58
N ARG A 477 -3.35 -22.73 30.80
CA ARG A 477 -3.14 -24.16 30.89
C ARG A 477 -2.55 -24.67 29.59
N VAL A 478 -1.36 -25.27 29.66
CA VAL A 478 -0.60 -25.83 28.54
C VAL A 478 -0.30 -27.29 28.84
N HIS A 479 -0.63 -28.23 27.97
CA HIS A 479 -0.47 -29.70 28.18
C HIS A 479 -0.97 -30.19 29.55
N ASN A 480 -2.13 -29.69 29.99
CA ASN A 480 -2.75 -29.93 31.30
C ASN A 480 -2.04 -29.27 32.50
N GLU A 481 -0.86 -28.71 32.33
CA GLU A 481 -0.16 -27.95 33.37
C GLU A 481 -0.67 -26.51 33.45
N ILE A 482 -0.79 -25.99 34.67
CA ILE A 482 -1.21 -24.60 34.91
C ILE A 482 0.03 -23.72 35.07
N GLY A 483 -0.02 -22.49 34.60
CA GLY A 483 1.08 -21.54 34.72
C GLY A 483 0.77 -20.18 34.15
N TYR A 484 1.81 -19.38 33.99
CA TYR A 484 1.72 -18.08 33.34
C TYR A 484 2.52 -18.06 32.04
N LEU A 485 1.88 -17.59 30.98
CA LEU A 485 2.56 -17.20 29.76
C LEU A 485 3.25 -15.86 29.98
N LEU A 486 4.54 -15.75 29.70
CA LEU A 486 5.22 -14.47 29.52
C LEU A 486 5.30 -14.18 28.03
N LEU A 487 4.82 -13.03 27.62
CA LEU A 487 4.74 -12.63 26.22
C LEU A 487 5.99 -11.80 25.87
N PRO A 488 6.72 -12.09 24.77
CA PRO A 488 7.94 -11.37 24.42
C PRO A 488 7.67 -9.90 24.05
N ASP A 489 8.72 -9.08 23.97
CA ASP A 489 8.59 -7.64 23.73
C ASP A 489 7.94 -7.32 22.37
N ASN A 490 8.17 -8.16 21.36
CA ASN A 490 7.56 -8.05 20.03
C ASN A 490 6.19 -8.74 19.90
N TRP A 491 5.56 -9.11 21.02
CA TRP A 491 4.26 -9.77 21.00
C TRP A 491 3.19 -8.87 20.37
N ALA A 492 2.54 -9.37 19.32
CA ALA A 492 1.39 -8.76 18.67
C ALA A 492 0.11 -9.55 18.99
N SER A 493 -0.98 -8.85 19.30
CA SER A 493 -2.24 -9.47 19.72
C SER A 493 -2.99 -10.23 18.62
N ASP A 494 -2.55 -10.10 17.38
CA ASP A 494 -3.06 -10.85 16.22
C ASP A 494 -2.43 -12.24 16.08
N VAL A 495 -1.33 -12.54 16.78
CA VAL A 495 -0.73 -13.88 16.83
C VAL A 495 -1.68 -14.86 17.51
N TYR A 496 -2.21 -14.50 18.67
CA TYR A 496 -3.17 -15.30 19.43
C TYR A 496 -3.99 -14.42 20.37
N SER A 497 -5.30 -14.69 20.49
CA SER A 497 -6.19 -13.92 21.37
C SER A 497 -6.19 -14.50 22.78
N LEU A 498 -5.62 -13.77 23.74
CA LEU A 498 -5.56 -14.13 25.15
C LEU A 498 -6.57 -13.34 25.99
N ASN A 499 -7.17 -14.01 26.98
CA ASN A 499 -8.04 -13.42 27.98
C ASN A 499 -7.24 -13.02 29.23
N SER A 500 -7.75 -12.05 29.99
CA SER A 500 -7.18 -11.62 31.28
C SER A 500 -5.67 -11.36 31.21
N VAL A 501 -5.23 -10.68 30.15
CA VAL A 501 -3.82 -10.28 30.00
C VAL A 501 -3.45 -9.22 31.01
N ASN A 502 -2.23 -9.32 31.58
CA ASN A 502 -1.73 -8.47 32.66
C ASN A 502 -2.59 -8.54 33.95
N ASP A 503 -3.46 -9.53 34.05
CA ASP A 503 -4.29 -9.76 35.24
C ASP A 503 -3.53 -10.68 36.21
N ASN A 504 -3.06 -10.11 37.30
CA ASN A 504 -2.35 -10.83 38.35
C ASN A 504 -3.28 -11.34 39.45
N SER A 505 -4.60 -11.12 39.33
CA SER A 505 -5.56 -11.53 40.34
C SER A 505 -5.71 -13.05 40.44
N PRO A 506 -6.11 -13.57 41.62
CA PRO A 506 -6.39 -15.01 41.75
C PRO A 506 -7.64 -15.47 40.98
N PHE A 507 -8.38 -14.54 40.39
CA PHE A 507 -9.60 -14.77 39.60
C PHE A 507 -9.38 -14.62 38.10
N ALA A 508 -8.13 -14.46 37.63
CA ALA A 508 -7.82 -14.37 36.21
C ALA A 508 -8.39 -15.56 35.43
N THR A 509 -8.98 -15.29 34.29
CA THR A 509 -9.52 -16.36 33.42
C THR A 509 -8.39 -17.20 32.85
N VAL A 510 -8.49 -18.51 32.99
CA VAL A 510 -7.51 -19.46 32.47
C VAL A 510 -7.66 -19.58 30.94
N ASN A 511 -6.61 -19.29 30.21
CA ASN A 511 -6.51 -19.57 28.77
C ASN A 511 -6.14 -21.06 28.58
N VAL A 512 -7.02 -21.85 27.97
CA VAL A 512 -6.74 -23.26 27.68
C VAL A 512 -6.10 -23.32 26.29
N ILE A 513 -4.82 -23.66 26.24
CA ILE A 513 -4.01 -23.67 25.02
C ILE A 513 -3.95 -25.09 24.48
N SER A 514 -4.34 -25.32 23.22
CA SER A 514 -4.20 -26.61 22.56
C SER A 514 -2.73 -26.88 22.21
N ASP A 515 -2.39 -28.16 21.94
CA ASP A 515 -1.02 -28.53 21.58
C ASP A 515 -0.53 -27.82 20.32
N ASN A 516 -1.38 -27.66 19.30
CA ASN A 516 -1.05 -26.93 18.08
C ASN A 516 -0.86 -25.43 18.34
N ASP A 517 -1.73 -24.83 19.17
CA ASP A 517 -1.60 -23.41 19.53
C ASP A 517 -0.33 -23.20 20.36
N TRP A 518 0.05 -24.17 21.20
CA TRP A 518 1.26 -24.08 21.98
C TRP A 518 2.53 -24.06 21.10
N GLU A 519 2.63 -24.92 20.09
CA GLU A 519 3.74 -24.90 19.13
C GLU A 519 3.89 -23.53 18.45
N MET A 520 2.77 -22.92 18.10
CA MET A 520 2.75 -21.57 17.52
C MET A 520 3.23 -20.51 18.53
N LEU A 521 2.72 -20.54 19.76
CA LEU A 521 3.10 -19.61 20.84
C LEU A 521 4.57 -19.76 21.23
N GLU A 522 5.08 -20.98 21.32
CA GLU A 522 6.48 -21.25 21.61
C GLU A 522 7.40 -20.75 20.49
N THR A 523 7.00 -20.95 19.23
CA THR A 523 7.69 -20.39 18.05
C THR A 523 7.68 -18.87 18.06
N ALA A 524 6.59 -18.25 18.51
CA ALA A 524 6.49 -16.80 18.70
C ALA A 524 7.33 -16.29 19.90
N GLY A 525 8.01 -17.17 20.61
CA GLY A 525 8.91 -16.84 21.71
C GLY A 525 8.24 -16.70 23.07
N VAL A 526 7.00 -17.19 23.23
CA VAL A 526 6.30 -17.17 24.51
C VAL A 526 6.99 -18.09 25.51
N VAL A 527 7.16 -17.62 26.74
CA VAL A 527 7.69 -18.41 27.86
C VAL A 527 6.54 -18.87 28.74
N PHE A 528 6.50 -20.17 29.06
CA PHE A 528 5.55 -20.71 30.02
C PHE A 528 6.25 -20.95 31.36
N LEU A 529 5.81 -20.26 32.38
CA LEU A 529 6.23 -20.46 33.76
C LEU A 529 5.23 -21.44 34.41
N VAL A 530 5.58 -22.71 34.42
CA VAL A 530 4.73 -23.76 34.96
C VAL A 530 4.55 -23.61 36.48
N CYS A 531 3.34 -23.82 36.94
CA CYS A 531 3.03 -23.98 38.36
C CYS A 531 3.46 -25.38 38.78
N GLY A 532 4.60 -25.49 39.38
CA GLY A 532 5.20 -26.76 39.77
C GLY A 532 4.90 -27.15 41.22
N TYR A 533 5.92 -27.62 41.86
CA TYR A 533 5.92 -28.02 43.24
C TYR A 533 6.89 -27.14 44.04
N HIS A 534 6.69 -27.09 45.36
CA HIS A 534 7.64 -26.43 46.26
C HIS A 534 7.88 -27.30 47.51
N ARG A 535 9.04 -27.14 48.14
CA ARG A 535 9.36 -27.77 49.41
C ARG A 535 8.98 -26.82 50.53
N TYR A 536 8.12 -27.28 51.42
CA TYR A 536 7.66 -26.49 52.55
C TYR A 536 8.70 -26.45 53.69
N ASN A 537 9.01 -25.29 54.19
CA ASN A 537 10.08 -25.06 55.14
C ASN A 537 9.94 -25.85 56.46
N TYR A 538 8.72 -25.95 57.02
CA TYR A 538 8.55 -26.52 58.37
C TYR A 538 8.72 -28.05 58.45
N ASN A 539 8.49 -28.78 57.39
CA ASN A 539 8.54 -30.25 57.43
C ASN A 539 9.25 -30.88 56.21
N GLY A 540 9.74 -30.07 55.29
CA GLY A 540 10.41 -30.56 54.09
C GLY A 540 9.51 -31.28 53.06
N ASN A 541 8.20 -31.27 53.25
CA ASN A 541 7.26 -31.91 52.33
C ASN A 541 7.23 -31.19 51.00
N ILE A 542 7.08 -31.97 49.92
CA ILE A 542 6.83 -31.43 48.57
C ILE A 542 5.33 -31.25 48.39
N LEU A 543 4.93 -30.04 48.04
CA LEU A 543 3.53 -29.69 47.82
C LEU A 543 3.36 -29.16 46.40
N SER A 544 2.23 -29.52 45.76
CA SER A 544 1.86 -28.91 44.50
C SER A 544 1.48 -27.45 44.69
N SER A 545 1.92 -26.59 43.77
CA SER A 545 1.59 -25.17 43.76
C SER A 545 0.63 -24.84 42.62
N SER A 546 -0.38 -24.04 42.88
CA SER A 546 -1.28 -23.53 41.85
C SER A 546 -0.67 -22.34 41.06
N LYS A 547 0.57 -21.95 41.38
CA LYS A 547 1.28 -20.81 40.80
C LYS A 547 2.76 -21.14 40.66
N PRO A 548 3.46 -20.51 39.68
CA PRO A 548 4.89 -20.68 39.54
C PRO A 548 5.60 -20.11 40.78
N ASN A 549 6.69 -20.74 41.16
CA ASN A 549 7.58 -20.24 42.22
C ASN A 549 9.00 -20.36 41.69
N ILE A 550 9.55 -19.26 41.20
CA ILE A 550 10.83 -19.18 40.52
C ILE A 550 11.77 -18.28 41.33
N TRP A 551 12.87 -18.82 41.83
CA TRP A 551 13.86 -18.03 42.55
C TRP A 551 14.43 -16.87 41.72
N THR A 552 14.64 -15.72 42.39
CA THR A 552 15.50 -14.65 41.90
C THR A 552 16.88 -14.72 42.59
N SER A 553 17.82 -13.94 42.12
CA SER A 553 19.17 -13.85 42.71
C SER A 553 19.31 -12.82 43.85
N THR A 554 18.21 -12.22 44.28
CA THR A 554 18.21 -11.15 45.28
C THR A 554 17.77 -11.69 46.64
N TYR A 555 18.55 -11.40 47.69
CA TYR A 555 18.16 -11.67 49.06
C TYR A 555 17.17 -10.63 49.57
N SER A 556 16.32 -11.00 50.50
CA SER A 556 15.43 -10.07 51.22
C SER A 556 16.05 -9.68 52.59
N ASP A 557 16.40 -10.70 53.36
CA ASP A 557 17.10 -10.57 54.66
C ASP A 557 17.97 -11.80 54.96
N ASP A 558 18.42 -11.99 56.20
CA ASP A 558 19.28 -13.12 56.59
C ASP A 558 18.59 -14.48 56.44
N GLN A 559 17.28 -14.55 56.36
CA GLN A 559 16.49 -15.76 56.27
C GLN A 559 15.74 -15.92 54.94
N GLU A 560 15.45 -14.79 54.22
CA GLU A 560 14.55 -14.78 53.07
C GLU A 560 15.23 -14.30 51.78
N ALA A 561 14.66 -14.71 50.66
CA ALA A 561 15.04 -14.29 49.30
C ALA A 561 13.81 -14.10 48.43
N TYR A 562 13.97 -13.28 47.38
CA TYR A 562 12.90 -12.98 46.45
C TYR A 562 12.71 -14.06 45.40
N TYR A 563 11.44 -14.26 45.00
CA TYR A 563 11.03 -15.15 43.92
C TYR A 563 9.92 -14.51 43.09
N ILE A 564 9.76 -15.00 41.85
CA ILE A 564 8.63 -14.71 40.99
C ILE A 564 7.57 -15.78 41.22
N GLY A 565 6.39 -15.36 41.69
CA GLY A 565 5.33 -16.29 42.07
C GLY A 565 4.19 -15.60 42.78
N ASN A 566 3.59 -16.27 43.77
CA ASN A 566 2.50 -15.65 44.52
C ASN A 566 2.36 -16.22 45.95
N GLN A 567 2.23 -15.33 46.93
CA GLN A 567 1.83 -15.72 48.29
C GLN A 567 0.36 -15.43 48.60
N TYR A 568 -0.16 -14.23 48.37
CA TYR A 568 -1.51 -13.83 48.83
C TYR A 568 -2.37 -13.09 47.78
N ASP A 569 -1.78 -12.24 46.93
CA ASP A 569 -2.53 -11.25 46.13
C ASP A 569 -2.43 -11.40 44.59
N GLY A 570 -1.90 -12.52 44.07
CA GLY A 570 -1.77 -12.70 42.64
C GLY A 570 -0.34 -12.96 42.16
N PHE A 571 -0.12 -12.95 40.83
CA PHE A 571 1.18 -13.22 40.20
C PHE A 571 2.09 -12.00 40.28
N GLY A 572 3.27 -12.16 40.90
CA GLY A 572 4.18 -11.05 41.11
C GLY A 572 5.56 -11.44 41.61
N VAL A 573 6.27 -10.51 42.24
CA VAL A 573 7.54 -10.73 42.93
C VAL A 573 7.32 -10.63 44.42
N ASP A 574 7.68 -11.67 45.15
CA ASP A 574 7.50 -11.79 46.59
C ASP A 574 8.75 -12.44 47.23
N HIS A 575 8.78 -12.63 48.53
CA HIS A 575 9.91 -13.24 49.24
C HIS A 575 9.45 -14.32 50.24
N CYS A 576 10.33 -15.27 50.48
CA CYS A 576 10.11 -16.37 51.41
C CYS A 576 11.42 -16.94 51.95
N TYR A 577 11.32 -17.88 52.90
CA TYR A 577 12.50 -18.50 53.48
C TYR A 577 13.38 -19.16 52.45
N ARG A 578 14.70 -18.94 52.53
CA ARG A 578 15.73 -19.51 51.64
C ARG A 578 15.77 -21.05 51.67
N SER A 579 15.28 -21.65 52.73
CA SER A 579 15.15 -23.11 52.92
C SER A 579 13.93 -23.69 52.22
N GLU A 580 12.98 -22.86 51.78
CA GLU A 580 11.95 -23.34 50.86
C GLU A 580 12.57 -23.75 49.54
N GLY A 581 12.06 -24.80 48.95
CA GLY A 581 12.56 -25.26 47.66
C GLY A 581 11.66 -24.75 46.56
N TYR A 582 12.23 -23.99 45.65
CA TYR A 582 11.54 -23.47 44.45
C TYR A 582 12.27 -23.82 43.17
N ASN A 583 11.56 -23.73 42.08
CA ASN A 583 12.14 -23.93 40.76
C ASN A 583 13.13 -22.80 40.38
N VAL A 584 13.98 -23.09 39.44
CA VAL A 584 14.93 -22.12 38.85
C VAL A 584 14.73 -22.06 37.35
N ARG A 585 14.50 -20.87 36.85
CA ARG A 585 14.46 -20.58 35.41
C ARG A 585 15.57 -19.58 35.09
N LEU A 586 16.55 -20.02 34.35
CA LEU A 586 17.71 -19.18 34.04
C LEU A 586 17.43 -18.30 32.80
N VAL A 587 18.18 -17.23 32.73
CA VAL A 587 18.18 -16.30 31.59
C VAL A 587 19.60 -16.09 31.06
N GLN A 588 19.69 -15.72 29.79
CA GLN A 588 20.92 -15.31 29.13
C GLN A 588 20.77 -13.88 28.65
N ASP A 589 21.76 -13.04 28.90
CA ASP A 589 21.77 -11.66 28.44
C ASP A 589 21.86 -11.60 26.90
N TYR A 590 21.13 -10.67 26.30
CA TYR A 590 21.08 -10.44 24.86
C TYR A 590 21.79 -9.14 24.49
#